data_4ee01beb1775a2e1ad01f94981aac4a6
#
_entry.id   4ee01beb1775a2e1ad01f94981aac4a6
#
_cell.length_a   1.000
_cell.length_b   1.000
_cell.length_c   1.000
_cell.angle_alpha   90.00
_cell.angle_beta   90.00
_cell.angle_gamma   90.00
#
_symmetry.space_group_name_H-M   'P 1'
#
loop_
_entity.id
_entity.type
_entity.pdbx_description
1 polymer ?
#
loop_
_entity_poly.entity_id
_entity_poly.type
_entity_poly.pdbx_seq_one_letter_code
_entity_poly.pdbx_strand_id
1 'polypeptide(L)'
;MDDFGAHDGRDRARRRVRRQRRIAVVALAVALLVVAGIAAAIGVSSPPDRGGRSGAGGSLPRTSTGTVTTTTTHPDTRPHGTVTIAAVGDTMLGTTPTLPASPATYLAPMRSALAGDIVFGNLEGTLTDQTASKCGGAPSSSCFAFRAPPEFASALHDAGFTILSNANNHSFDFGQAGEDQTVRALHRAGIAQTGLPGEITIVHAKDFRIAFLGFAPYPHPGPLNDLPAARRLIRRAAAKADLVVCAIHAGAEGTAALHLTGGDETYLGEDRGNPEAFAHMAVKAGADLVLGSGPHVLRGMEVYRGRLIAYSLGNFAGYHNFSLEGVLGESVVLHATLAADGRFRSGRLTSVRLVGAGQPVPDSSGAAAALVGQLSRTDLGARGVRIGPGGIIQR
;
A
#
# COMPACT_ATOMS: atom_id res chain seq x y z
N MET A 1 -37.15 -29.83 -31.44
CA MET A 1 -35.96 -30.68 -31.22
C MET A 1 -34.88 -29.71 -30.84
N ASP A 2 -34.47 -29.75 -29.59
CA ASP A 2 -33.21 -29.30 -28.98
C ASP A 2 -33.41 -28.73 -27.55
N ASP A 3 -33.73 -29.66 -26.61
CA ASP A 3 -33.78 -29.30 -25.18
C ASP A 3 -33.10 -30.38 -24.29
N PHE A 4 -32.00 -30.97 -24.78
CA PHE A 4 -31.28 -32.03 -24.04
C PHE A 4 -29.87 -31.65 -23.58
N GLY A 5 -29.35 -30.46 -23.96
CA GLY A 5 -27.96 -30.04 -23.64
C GLY A 5 -27.76 -29.33 -22.31
N ALA A 6 -28.78 -28.69 -21.75
CA ALA A 6 -28.66 -27.77 -20.61
C ALA A 6 -28.68 -28.44 -19.23
N HIS A 7 -29.16 -29.66 -19.11
CA HIS A 7 -29.27 -30.40 -17.83
C HIS A 7 -27.97 -31.07 -17.37
N ASP A 8 -27.15 -31.55 -18.31
CA ASP A 8 -25.93 -32.32 -17.97
C ASP A 8 -24.79 -31.43 -17.43
N GLY A 9 -24.70 -30.15 -17.85
CA GLY A 9 -23.69 -29.21 -17.40
C GLY A 9 -23.87 -28.80 -15.93
N ARG A 10 -25.10 -28.66 -15.46
CA ARG A 10 -25.40 -28.24 -14.06
C ARG A 10 -25.13 -29.37 -13.06
N ASP A 11 -25.36 -30.60 -13.45
CA ASP A 11 -25.07 -31.75 -12.60
C ASP A 11 -23.58 -32.06 -12.46
N ARG A 12 -22.79 -31.86 -13.50
CA ARG A 12 -21.33 -31.96 -13.45
C ARG A 12 -20.71 -30.88 -12.53
N ALA A 13 -21.19 -29.64 -12.61
CA ALA A 13 -20.77 -28.57 -11.73
C ALA A 13 -21.10 -28.85 -10.26
N ARG A 14 -22.30 -29.32 -9.95
CA ARG A 14 -22.71 -29.70 -8.58
C ARG A 14 -21.89 -30.88 -8.00
N ARG A 15 -21.54 -31.88 -8.80
CA ARG A 15 -20.68 -33.01 -8.40
C ARG A 15 -19.25 -32.54 -8.11
N ARG A 16 -18.71 -31.59 -8.90
CA ARG A 16 -17.37 -30.99 -8.69
C ARG A 16 -17.28 -30.22 -7.37
N VAL A 17 -18.27 -29.37 -7.08
CA VAL A 17 -18.36 -28.63 -5.81
C VAL A 17 -18.49 -29.54 -4.59
N ARG A 18 -19.31 -30.62 -4.67
CA ARG A 18 -19.44 -31.59 -3.59
C ARG A 18 -18.14 -32.36 -3.35
N ARG A 19 -17.38 -32.70 -4.40
CA ARG A 19 -16.07 -33.36 -4.29
C ARG A 19 -15.04 -32.45 -3.64
N GLN A 20 -14.98 -31.17 -4.01
CA GLN A 20 -14.06 -30.18 -3.41
C GLN A 20 -14.37 -29.96 -1.92
N ARG A 21 -15.65 -29.87 -1.52
CA ARG A 21 -16.04 -29.74 -0.11
C ARG A 21 -15.64 -30.97 0.72
N ARG A 22 -15.75 -32.19 0.17
CA ARG A 22 -15.31 -33.44 0.87
C ARG A 22 -13.79 -33.45 1.06
N ILE A 23 -13.02 -33.05 0.07
CA ILE A 23 -11.55 -32.94 0.17
C ILE A 23 -11.13 -31.91 1.24
N ALA A 24 -11.79 -30.75 1.28
CA ALA A 24 -11.52 -29.73 2.28
C ALA A 24 -11.82 -30.18 3.72
N VAL A 25 -12.91 -30.92 3.93
CA VAL A 25 -13.28 -31.45 5.26
C VAL A 25 -12.28 -32.53 5.72
N VAL A 26 -11.80 -33.38 4.82
CA VAL A 26 -10.80 -34.40 5.15
C VAL A 26 -9.45 -33.76 5.48
N ALA A 27 -9.04 -32.73 4.72
CA ALA A 27 -7.79 -31.99 4.99
C ALA A 27 -7.82 -31.28 6.35
N LEU A 28 -8.97 -30.69 6.72
CA LEU A 28 -9.15 -30.05 8.03
C LEU A 28 -9.09 -31.06 9.19
N ALA A 29 -9.67 -32.24 9.03
CA ALA A 29 -9.64 -33.29 10.05
C ALA A 29 -8.22 -33.83 10.26
N VAL A 30 -7.42 -33.98 9.21
CA VAL A 30 -6.02 -34.42 9.30
C VAL A 30 -5.16 -33.34 9.98
N ALA A 31 -5.38 -32.08 9.68
CA ALA A 31 -4.65 -30.95 10.31
C ALA A 31 -4.94 -30.88 11.82
N LEU A 32 -6.18 -31.10 12.26
CA LEU A 32 -6.55 -31.11 13.68
C LEU A 32 -5.92 -32.30 14.45
N LEU A 33 -5.77 -33.45 13.83
CA LEU A 33 -5.12 -34.63 14.44
C LEU A 33 -3.60 -34.43 14.61
N VAL A 34 -2.93 -33.71 13.69
CA VAL A 34 -1.50 -33.38 13.79
C VAL A 34 -1.24 -32.38 14.92
N VAL A 35 -2.10 -31.39 15.09
CA VAL A 35 -1.99 -30.39 16.17
C VAL A 35 -2.20 -31.03 17.54
N ALA A 36 -3.15 -31.96 17.68
CA ALA A 36 -3.39 -32.71 18.92
C ALA A 36 -2.21 -33.63 19.30
N GLY A 37 -1.51 -34.21 18.30
CA GLY A 37 -0.34 -35.05 18.54
C GLY A 37 0.89 -34.30 19.03
N ILE A 38 1.07 -33.05 18.63
CA ILE A 38 2.20 -32.21 19.03
C ILE A 38 2.02 -31.66 20.46
N ALA A 39 0.79 -31.38 20.89
CA ALA A 39 0.50 -30.88 22.25
C ALA A 39 0.77 -31.92 23.35
N ALA A 40 0.76 -33.19 23.04
CA ALA A 40 1.03 -34.29 23.99
C ALA A 40 2.53 -34.56 24.24
N ALA A 41 3.43 -33.98 23.44
CA ALA A 41 4.86 -34.26 23.47
C ALA A 41 5.69 -33.21 24.24
N ILE A 42 5.09 -32.11 24.74
CA ILE A 42 5.79 -31.06 25.49
C ILE A 42 5.31 -31.11 26.96
N GLY A 43 5.97 -31.92 27.77
CA GLY A 43 5.82 -31.95 29.22
C GLY A 43 6.45 -30.71 29.84
N VAL A 44 5.63 -29.84 30.41
CA VAL A 44 6.08 -28.67 31.19
C VAL A 44 6.38 -29.12 32.64
N SER A 45 7.67 -29.12 33.02
CA SER A 45 8.13 -29.28 34.42
C SER A 45 8.25 -27.91 35.05
N SER A 46 7.56 -27.72 36.20
CA SER A 46 7.63 -26.53 37.06
C SER A 46 8.84 -26.59 37.98
N PRO A 47 9.56 -25.50 38.26
CA PRO A 47 10.61 -25.47 39.27
C PRO A 47 10.08 -25.19 40.70
N PRO A 48 10.79 -25.63 41.73
CA PRO A 48 10.32 -25.56 43.13
C PRO A 48 10.59 -24.20 43.79
N ASP A 49 9.68 -23.88 44.67
CA ASP A 49 9.64 -22.78 45.61
C ASP A 49 10.78 -22.86 46.68
N ARG A 50 11.46 -21.76 46.96
CA ARG A 50 12.37 -21.63 48.10
C ARG A 50 11.96 -20.44 48.96
N GLY A 51 11.49 -20.80 50.13
CA GLY A 51 11.03 -19.94 51.20
C GLY A 51 12.11 -19.14 51.90
N GLY A 52 11.64 -18.14 52.54
CA GLY A 52 12.07 -17.02 53.28
C GLY A 52 13.31 -17.03 54.18
N ARG A 53 13.68 -15.79 54.50
CA ARG A 53 14.09 -15.41 55.88
C ARG A 53 14.03 -13.90 56.08
N SER A 54 13.33 -13.52 57.12
CA SER A 54 13.25 -12.21 57.73
C SER A 54 14.57 -11.80 58.41
N GLY A 55 14.89 -10.52 58.43
CA GLY A 55 15.95 -9.92 59.21
C GLY A 55 15.70 -8.43 59.45
N ALA A 56 15.65 -8.07 60.73
CA ALA A 56 15.20 -6.81 61.29
C ALA A 56 16.23 -5.67 61.28
N GLY A 57 15.72 -4.43 61.28
CA GLY A 57 16.12 -3.35 62.15
C GLY A 57 17.33 -2.49 61.77
N GLY A 58 17.10 -1.20 61.67
CA GLY A 58 18.16 -0.19 61.68
C GLY A 58 17.69 1.18 61.19
N SER A 59 17.11 1.98 62.10
CA SER A 59 16.82 3.41 61.87
C SER A 59 18.10 4.23 61.95
N LEU A 60 18.41 5.07 60.98
CA LEU A 60 19.35 6.17 61.05
C LEU A 60 18.74 7.47 60.52
N PRO A 61 19.21 8.65 60.98
CA PRO A 61 18.42 9.88 60.97
C PRO A 61 18.39 10.60 59.61
N ARG A 62 17.26 11.26 59.34
CA ARG A 62 17.02 12.12 58.17
C ARG A 62 17.85 13.41 58.27
N THR A 63 18.83 13.56 57.41
CA THR A 63 19.38 14.87 57.03
C THR A 63 18.58 15.39 55.83
N SER A 64 17.91 16.52 55.99
CA SER A 64 17.22 17.23 54.93
C SER A 64 18.23 17.91 54.05
N THR A 65 18.53 17.31 52.89
CA THR A 65 19.22 17.97 51.80
C THR A 65 18.16 18.49 50.83
N GLY A 66 18.08 19.82 50.68
CA GLY A 66 17.22 20.49 49.71
C GLY A 66 17.56 20.02 48.30
N THR A 67 16.61 19.34 47.69
CA THR A 67 16.71 18.94 46.27
C THR A 67 16.46 20.18 45.41
N VAL A 68 17.52 20.75 44.87
CA VAL A 68 17.41 21.68 43.74
C VAL A 68 16.94 20.85 42.54
N THR A 69 15.66 20.95 42.24
CA THR A 69 15.10 20.38 41.01
C THR A 69 15.56 21.24 39.84
N THR A 70 16.70 20.92 39.27
CA THR A 70 17.07 21.39 37.92
C THR A 70 16.12 20.71 36.94
N THR A 71 15.11 21.43 36.50
CA THR A 71 14.28 21.04 35.37
C THR A 71 15.18 21.12 34.12
N THR A 72 15.82 20.00 33.80
CA THR A 72 16.43 19.81 32.47
C THR A 72 15.27 19.74 31.46
N THR A 73 14.94 20.86 30.88
CA THR A 73 14.14 20.88 29.68
C THR A 73 14.96 20.18 28.60
N HIS A 74 14.67 18.88 28.36
CA HIS A 74 15.11 18.25 27.12
C HIS A 74 14.57 19.11 25.98
N PRO A 75 15.42 19.55 25.03
CA PRO A 75 14.91 20.25 23.86
C PRO A 75 13.85 19.36 23.21
N ASP A 76 12.69 19.94 22.87
CA ASP A 76 11.65 19.24 22.12
C ASP A 76 12.26 18.79 20.76
N THR A 77 12.65 17.51 20.68
CA THR A 77 13.33 16.94 19.52
C THR A 77 12.34 16.61 18.41
N ARG A 78 11.06 16.96 18.58
CA ARG A 78 10.07 16.79 17.53
C ARG A 78 10.35 17.75 16.36
N PRO A 79 10.16 17.29 15.11
CA PRO A 79 10.36 18.14 13.95
C PRO A 79 9.41 19.35 14.00
N HIS A 80 9.86 20.46 13.41
CA HIS A 80 9.06 21.66 13.25
C HIS A 80 8.74 21.88 11.76
N GLY A 81 7.63 22.58 11.49
CA GLY A 81 7.24 22.93 10.13
C GLY A 81 6.39 21.87 9.43
N THR A 82 6.66 21.68 8.17
CA THR A 82 5.86 20.81 7.29
C THR A 82 6.73 20.01 6.33
N VAL A 83 6.20 18.87 5.89
CA VAL A 83 6.77 18.05 4.82
C VAL A 83 5.75 17.86 3.72
N THR A 84 6.18 17.89 2.46
CA THR A 84 5.34 17.69 1.29
C THR A 84 5.69 16.37 0.62
N ILE A 85 4.67 15.51 0.49
CA ILE A 85 4.76 14.24 -0.22
C ILE A 85 4.04 14.40 -1.56
N ALA A 86 4.79 14.22 -2.66
CA ALA A 86 4.22 14.05 -3.98
C ALA A 86 3.95 12.54 -4.19
N ALA A 87 2.72 12.18 -4.54
CA ALA A 87 2.32 10.78 -4.66
C ALA A 87 1.58 10.51 -5.97
N VAL A 88 1.88 9.35 -6.57
CA VAL A 88 1.22 8.83 -7.76
C VAL A 88 0.76 7.39 -7.54
N GLY A 89 -0.13 6.92 -8.42
CA GLY A 89 -0.67 5.58 -8.36
C GLY A 89 0.20 4.52 -9.05
N ASP A 90 -0.45 3.64 -9.82
CA ASP A 90 0.16 2.46 -10.39
C ASP A 90 1.17 2.81 -11.48
N THR A 91 2.42 2.40 -11.25
CA THR A 91 3.58 2.73 -12.07
C THR A 91 4.21 1.45 -12.60
N MET A 92 4.15 1.27 -13.92
CA MET A 92 4.66 0.11 -14.64
C MET A 92 5.40 0.57 -15.90
N LEU A 93 6.69 0.24 -16.01
CA LEU A 93 7.53 0.70 -17.12
C LEU A 93 7.52 -0.23 -18.36
N GLY A 94 6.46 -0.99 -18.53
CA GLY A 94 6.32 -2.00 -19.57
C GLY A 94 6.62 -3.41 -19.07
N THR A 95 6.53 -4.36 -19.99
CA THR A 95 6.76 -5.78 -19.70
C THR A 95 7.60 -6.39 -20.83
N THR A 96 8.74 -6.97 -20.47
CA THR A 96 9.62 -7.63 -21.45
C THR A 96 8.85 -8.67 -22.28
N PRO A 97 8.91 -8.65 -23.62
CA PRO A 97 9.80 -7.82 -24.46
C PRO A 97 9.27 -6.43 -24.86
N THR A 98 8.04 -6.05 -24.48
CA THR A 98 7.40 -4.79 -24.82
C THR A 98 7.82 -3.71 -23.83
N LEU A 99 8.85 -2.95 -24.16
CA LEU A 99 9.46 -1.94 -23.31
C LEU A 99 9.62 -0.61 -24.03
N PRO A 100 9.58 0.54 -23.33
CA PRO A 100 9.90 1.84 -23.93
C PRO A 100 11.39 1.83 -24.35
N ALA A 101 11.67 2.39 -25.53
CA ALA A 101 13.05 2.49 -26.04
C ALA A 101 13.97 3.28 -25.09
N SER A 102 13.42 4.23 -24.35
CA SER A 102 14.11 4.98 -23.28
C SER A 102 13.14 5.23 -22.13
N PRO A 103 13.26 4.49 -21.01
CA PRO A 103 12.40 4.70 -19.85
C PRO A 103 12.57 6.10 -19.22
N ALA A 104 13.77 6.68 -19.30
CA ALA A 104 14.03 8.04 -18.82
C ALA A 104 13.27 9.11 -19.63
N THR A 105 13.22 8.96 -20.96
CA THR A 105 12.43 9.85 -21.85
C THR A 105 10.94 9.64 -21.65
N TYR A 106 10.52 8.40 -21.37
CA TYR A 106 9.12 8.05 -21.12
C TYR A 106 8.54 8.75 -19.88
N LEU A 107 9.32 8.93 -18.82
CA LEU A 107 8.91 9.63 -17.60
C LEU A 107 9.25 11.12 -17.58
N ALA A 108 10.09 11.61 -18.52
CA ALA A 108 10.59 12.98 -18.54
C ALA A 108 9.50 14.08 -18.46
N PRO A 109 8.31 13.95 -19.10
CA PRO A 109 7.27 14.96 -19.04
C PRO A 109 6.78 15.25 -17.61
N MET A 110 6.95 14.29 -16.68
CA MET A 110 6.42 14.39 -15.32
C MET A 110 7.41 14.91 -14.29
N ARG A 111 8.69 15.09 -14.61
CA ARG A 111 9.75 15.49 -13.66
C ARG A 111 9.39 16.74 -12.84
N SER A 112 8.86 17.75 -13.48
CA SER A 112 8.47 19.00 -12.78
C SER A 112 7.25 18.82 -11.88
N ALA A 113 6.35 17.94 -12.26
CA ALA A 113 5.15 17.63 -11.46
C ALA A 113 5.44 16.67 -10.30
N LEU A 114 6.54 15.89 -10.36
CA LEU A 114 6.99 15.00 -9.29
C LEU A 114 7.90 15.70 -8.27
N ALA A 115 7.74 17.00 -8.07
CA ALA A 115 8.53 17.78 -7.10
C ALA A 115 7.91 17.71 -5.69
N GLY A 116 8.68 17.26 -4.70
CA GLY A 116 8.28 17.17 -3.30
C GLY A 116 9.47 16.88 -2.40
N ASP A 117 9.28 16.96 -1.07
CA ASP A 117 10.32 16.51 -0.13
C ASP A 117 10.49 14.98 -0.19
N ILE A 118 9.41 14.30 -0.53
CA ILE A 118 9.35 12.85 -0.85
C ILE A 118 8.48 12.67 -2.08
N VAL A 119 8.89 11.76 -2.97
CA VAL A 119 8.10 11.32 -4.14
C VAL A 119 7.81 9.83 -4.01
N PHE A 120 6.53 9.52 -3.91
CA PHE A 120 6.00 8.17 -3.72
C PHE A 120 5.26 7.66 -4.96
N GLY A 121 5.34 6.34 -5.24
CA GLY A 121 4.52 5.64 -6.22
C GLY A 121 4.28 4.17 -5.84
N ASN A 122 3.31 3.52 -6.47
CA ASN A 122 3.13 2.08 -6.39
C ASN A 122 3.81 1.43 -7.60
N LEU A 123 4.90 0.67 -7.38
CA LEU A 123 5.57 -0.11 -8.43
C LEU A 123 4.80 -1.41 -8.66
N GLU A 124 3.93 -1.40 -9.65
CA GLU A 124 3.07 -2.55 -9.98
C GLU A 124 3.74 -3.45 -11.02
N GLY A 125 4.62 -4.31 -10.53
CA GLY A 125 5.44 -5.21 -11.34
C GLY A 125 6.80 -5.43 -10.71
N THR A 126 7.66 -6.16 -11.41
CA THR A 126 9.00 -6.49 -10.92
C THR A 126 10.09 -5.89 -11.81
N LEU A 127 11.21 -5.52 -11.19
CA LEU A 127 12.45 -5.13 -11.87
C LEU A 127 13.42 -6.33 -11.81
N THR A 128 13.27 -7.25 -12.79
CA THR A 128 13.97 -8.54 -12.72
C THR A 128 14.27 -9.14 -14.08
N ASP A 129 15.37 -9.90 -14.15
CA ASP A 129 15.74 -10.74 -15.28
C ASP A 129 15.19 -12.17 -15.15
N GLN A 130 14.54 -12.50 -14.04
CA GLN A 130 13.93 -13.82 -13.83
C GLN A 130 12.90 -14.12 -14.91
N THR A 131 12.84 -15.37 -15.37
CA THR A 131 11.94 -15.79 -16.46
C THR A 131 10.83 -16.74 -15.98
N ALA A 132 11.04 -17.42 -14.86
CA ALA A 132 10.03 -18.29 -14.26
C ALA A 132 8.97 -17.45 -13.54
N SER A 133 7.82 -17.25 -14.18
CA SER A 133 6.71 -16.46 -13.64
C SER A 133 5.67 -17.32 -12.91
N LYS A 134 4.85 -16.67 -12.08
CA LYS A 134 3.67 -17.29 -11.44
C LYS A 134 2.68 -17.92 -12.44
N CYS A 135 2.73 -17.50 -13.73
CA CYS A 135 1.88 -17.98 -14.80
C CYS A 135 2.40 -19.26 -15.50
N GLY A 136 3.56 -19.80 -15.11
CA GLY A 136 4.09 -21.06 -15.67
C GLY A 136 4.55 -20.99 -17.13
N GLY A 137 4.76 -19.80 -17.69
CA GLY A 137 5.33 -19.60 -19.04
C GLY A 137 4.36 -19.69 -20.20
N ALA A 138 3.11 -20.12 -20.00
CA ALA A 138 2.08 -20.07 -21.05
C ALA A 138 1.25 -18.80 -20.94
N PRO A 139 1.02 -18.05 -22.03
CA PRO A 139 0.07 -16.94 -22.03
C PRO A 139 -1.31 -17.44 -21.63
N SER A 140 -1.93 -16.79 -20.64
CA SER A 140 -3.28 -17.08 -20.18
C SER A 140 -4.09 -15.79 -20.19
N SER A 141 -5.35 -15.88 -20.58
CA SER A 141 -6.27 -14.74 -20.53
C SER A 141 -6.63 -14.30 -19.10
N SER A 142 -6.17 -15.04 -18.10
CA SER A 142 -6.49 -14.81 -16.68
C SER A 142 -5.27 -14.76 -15.76
N CYS A 143 -4.04 -14.87 -16.29
CA CYS A 143 -2.83 -14.76 -15.50
C CYS A 143 -1.86 -13.76 -16.14
N PHE A 144 -1.53 -12.73 -15.39
CA PHE A 144 -0.63 -11.67 -15.81
C PHE A 144 0.61 -11.63 -14.92
N ALA A 145 1.80 -11.49 -15.52
CA ALA A 145 3.06 -11.35 -14.82
C ALA A 145 3.90 -10.29 -15.53
N PHE A 146 4.33 -9.28 -14.78
CA PHE A 146 4.97 -8.09 -15.34
C PHE A 146 6.42 -7.98 -14.85
N ARG A 147 7.35 -7.79 -15.81
CA ARG A 147 8.75 -7.55 -15.50
C ARG A 147 9.37 -6.53 -16.45
N ALA A 148 10.19 -5.66 -15.91
CA ALA A 148 11.09 -4.80 -16.64
C ALA A 148 12.54 -5.08 -16.19
N PRO A 149 13.56 -4.73 -16.99
CA PRO A 149 14.94 -4.90 -16.60
C PRO A 149 15.30 -4.14 -15.32
N PRO A 150 16.17 -4.67 -14.44
CA PRO A 150 16.56 -4.02 -13.19
C PRO A 150 17.13 -2.61 -13.35
N GLU A 151 17.82 -2.33 -14.47
CA GLU A 151 18.38 -1.02 -14.79
C GLU A 151 17.32 0.08 -14.98
N PHE A 152 16.04 -0.28 -15.19
CA PHE A 152 14.94 0.67 -15.28
C PHE A 152 14.70 1.43 -13.96
N ALA A 153 15.22 0.92 -12.85
CA ALA A 153 15.21 1.62 -11.56
C ALA A 153 15.89 3.01 -11.65
N SER A 154 16.92 3.17 -12.47
CA SER A 154 17.59 4.46 -12.68
C SER A 154 16.65 5.50 -13.29
N ALA A 155 15.80 5.11 -14.22
CA ALA A 155 14.82 6.02 -14.83
C ALA A 155 13.74 6.48 -13.84
N LEU A 156 13.35 5.63 -12.89
CA LEU A 156 12.46 6.01 -11.78
C LEU A 156 13.14 7.01 -10.85
N HIS A 157 14.41 6.78 -10.49
CA HIS A 157 15.19 7.75 -9.71
C HIS A 157 15.31 9.09 -10.45
N ASP A 158 15.66 9.07 -11.73
CA ASP A 158 15.83 10.27 -12.56
C ASP A 158 14.52 11.05 -12.77
N ALA A 159 13.37 10.37 -12.67
CA ALA A 159 12.05 11.00 -12.65
C ALA A 159 11.74 11.70 -11.33
N GLY A 160 12.47 11.36 -10.25
CA GLY A 160 12.38 11.97 -8.92
C GLY A 160 11.82 11.05 -7.84
N PHE A 161 11.51 9.78 -8.11
CA PHE A 161 11.02 8.86 -7.09
C PHE A 161 12.05 8.64 -5.98
N THR A 162 11.63 8.78 -4.73
CA THR A 162 12.45 8.58 -3.54
C THR A 162 12.07 7.31 -2.79
N ILE A 163 10.82 6.87 -2.92
CA ILE A 163 10.31 5.62 -2.33
C ILE A 163 9.21 5.03 -3.19
N LEU A 164 9.21 3.71 -3.33
CA LEU A 164 8.18 2.95 -4.05
C LEU A 164 7.59 1.85 -3.17
N SER A 165 6.27 1.65 -3.29
CA SER A 165 5.58 0.52 -2.69
C SER A 165 5.62 -0.68 -3.62
N ASN A 166 5.97 -1.85 -3.08
CA ASN A 166 5.83 -3.15 -3.74
C ASN A 166 4.66 -3.97 -3.18
N ALA A 167 3.83 -3.39 -2.30
CA ALA A 167 2.67 -4.09 -1.76
C ALA A 167 1.53 -4.12 -2.78
N ASN A 168 1.56 -5.06 -3.72
CA ASN A 168 0.52 -5.26 -4.74
C ASN A 168 0.48 -6.71 -5.23
N ASN A 169 -0.45 -7.04 -6.14
CA ASN A 169 -0.63 -8.38 -6.71
C ASN A 169 0.48 -8.80 -7.68
N HIS A 170 1.37 -7.88 -8.07
CA HIS A 170 2.44 -8.11 -9.04
C HIS A 170 3.84 -8.11 -8.44
N SER A 171 3.99 -7.85 -7.14
CA SER A 171 5.29 -7.83 -6.47
C SER A 171 5.99 -9.18 -6.51
N PHE A 172 5.24 -10.27 -6.52
CA PHE A 172 5.74 -11.66 -6.47
C PHE A 172 5.55 -12.43 -7.78
N ASP A 173 5.40 -11.73 -8.90
CA ASP A 173 5.16 -12.32 -10.23
C ASP A 173 6.24 -13.31 -10.66
N PHE A 174 7.48 -13.11 -10.21
CA PHE A 174 8.65 -13.95 -10.48
C PHE A 174 9.23 -14.55 -9.20
N GLY A 175 8.37 -14.79 -8.20
CA GLY A 175 8.73 -15.39 -6.92
C GLY A 175 9.74 -14.57 -6.10
N GLN A 176 10.29 -15.17 -5.07
CA GLN A 176 11.23 -14.53 -4.15
C GLN A 176 12.46 -13.95 -4.88
N ALA A 177 13.00 -14.68 -5.88
CA ALA A 177 14.17 -14.20 -6.61
C ALA A 177 13.89 -12.91 -7.41
N GLY A 178 12.68 -12.80 -7.99
CA GLY A 178 12.23 -11.60 -8.70
C GLY A 178 12.03 -10.42 -7.77
N GLU A 179 11.39 -10.64 -6.62
CA GLU A 179 11.20 -9.62 -5.58
C GLU A 179 12.54 -9.14 -5.02
N ASP A 180 13.43 -10.05 -4.64
CA ASP A 180 14.76 -9.71 -4.12
C ASP A 180 15.58 -8.89 -5.14
N GLN A 181 15.47 -9.21 -6.43
CA GLN A 181 16.15 -8.47 -7.48
C GLN A 181 15.55 -7.07 -7.64
N THR A 182 14.22 -6.93 -7.57
CA THR A 182 13.51 -5.65 -7.58
C THR A 182 13.97 -4.75 -6.44
N VAL A 183 13.98 -5.27 -5.21
CA VAL A 183 14.44 -4.54 -4.02
C VAL A 183 15.86 -4.07 -4.19
N ARG A 184 16.78 -4.96 -4.64
CA ARG A 184 18.18 -4.60 -4.89
C ARG A 184 18.34 -3.57 -6.00
N ALA A 185 17.50 -3.61 -7.05
CA ALA A 185 17.55 -2.65 -8.15
C ALA A 185 17.17 -1.25 -7.67
N LEU A 186 16.07 -1.14 -6.89
CA LEU A 186 15.62 0.12 -6.29
C LEU A 186 16.68 0.70 -5.36
N HIS A 187 17.23 -0.10 -4.44
CA HIS A 187 18.25 0.36 -3.50
C HIS A 187 19.55 0.83 -4.22
N ARG A 188 19.98 0.13 -5.26
CA ARG A 188 21.13 0.56 -6.07
C ARG A 188 20.89 1.87 -6.80
N ALA A 189 19.64 2.13 -7.19
CA ALA A 189 19.24 3.41 -7.80
C ALA A 189 19.01 4.52 -6.77
N GLY A 190 19.16 4.25 -5.45
CA GLY A 190 18.92 5.24 -4.40
C GLY A 190 17.44 5.43 -4.04
N ILE A 191 16.55 4.51 -4.46
CA ILE A 191 15.12 4.53 -4.15
C ILE A 191 14.87 3.60 -2.97
N ALA A 192 14.22 4.12 -1.91
CA ALA A 192 13.71 3.28 -0.84
C ALA A 192 12.55 2.41 -1.33
N GLN A 193 12.36 1.25 -0.69
CA GLN A 193 11.25 0.36 -0.99
C GLN A 193 10.45 0.09 0.28
N THR A 194 9.15 -0.14 0.16
CA THR A 194 8.26 -0.58 1.24
C THR A 194 7.26 -1.61 0.74
N GLY A 195 6.73 -2.44 1.64
CA GLY A 195 5.64 -3.36 1.33
C GLY A 195 5.98 -4.84 1.48
N LEU A 196 7.21 -5.18 1.88
CA LEU A 196 7.52 -6.56 2.27
C LEU A 196 6.78 -6.94 3.57
N PRO A 197 6.51 -8.22 3.83
CA PRO A 197 5.77 -8.67 5.01
C PRO A 197 6.36 -8.15 6.33
N GLY A 198 5.58 -7.35 7.06
CA GLY A 198 5.97 -6.81 8.36
C GLY A 198 7.01 -5.69 8.36
N GLU A 199 7.36 -5.19 7.20
CA GLU A 199 8.35 -4.13 6.99
C GLU A 199 7.85 -2.76 7.48
N ILE A 200 8.77 -1.97 8.01
CA ILE A 200 8.61 -0.56 8.33
C ILE A 200 9.81 0.16 7.71
N THR A 201 9.59 0.89 6.63
CA THR A 201 10.66 1.61 5.93
C THR A 201 10.70 3.04 6.43
N ILE A 202 11.83 3.49 6.99
CA ILE A 202 12.01 4.86 7.47
C ILE A 202 12.75 5.66 6.40
N VAL A 203 12.13 6.75 5.96
CA VAL A 203 12.73 7.75 5.05
C VAL A 203 12.88 9.06 5.80
N HIS A 204 13.99 9.75 5.57
CA HIS A 204 14.26 11.06 6.15
C HIS A 204 14.02 12.16 5.12
N ALA A 205 13.26 13.18 5.51
CA ALA A 205 13.08 14.39 4.71
C ALA A 205 13.02 15.62 5.64
N LYS A 206 13.87 16.61 5.40
CA LYS A 206 14.09 17.71 6.37
C LYS A 206 14.43 17.11 7.75
N ASP A 207 13.75 17.54 8.80
CA ASP A 207 13.94 17.05 10.17
C ASP A 207 13.00 15.87 10.51
N PHE A 208 12.23 15.35 9.53
CA PHE A 208 11.24 14.30 9.76
C PHE A 208 11.80 12.91 9.51
N ARG A 209 11.48 11.99 10.41
CA ARG A 209 11.53 10.52 10.19
C ARG A 209 10.14 10.08 9.79
N ILE A 210 9.98 9.57 8.59
CA ILE A 210 8.68 9.20 8.03
C ILE A 210 8.68 7.69 7.79
N ALA A 211 7.78 6.98 8.46
CA ALA A 211 7.59 5.56 8.24
C ALA A 211 6.62 5.32 7.08
N PHE A 212 7.02 4.50 6.14
CA PHE A 212 6.18 3.98 5.07
C PHE A 212 5.89 2.51 5.31
N LEU A 213 4.62 2.12 5.08
CA LEU A 213 4.15 0.74 5.16
C LEU A 213 3.27 0.45 3.96
N GLY A 214 3.49 -0.71 3.32
CA GLY A 214 2.66 -1.18 2.22
C GLY A 214 1.73 -2.30 2.66
N PHE A 215 0.47 -2.29 2.15
CA PHE A 215 -0.55 -3.29 2.45
C PHE A 215 -1.33 -3.66 1.19
N ALA A 216 -1.61 -4.96 1.03
CA ALA A 216 -2.47 -5.46 -0.03
C ALA A 216 -3.20 -6.73 0.44
N PRO A 217 -4.34 -7.10 -0.17
CA PRO A 217 -5.14 -8.24 0.25
C PRO A 217 -4.61 -9.59 -0.28
N TYR A 218 -3.29 -9.70 -0.47
CA TYR A 218 -2.63 -10.89 -1.02
C TYR A 218 -1.75 -11.57 0.02
N PRO A 219 -1.44 -12.88 -0.13
CA PRO A 219 -0.68 -13.63 0.87
C PRO A 219 0.74 -13.09 1.09
N HIS A 220 1.35 -12.49 0.08
CA HIS A 220 2.77 -12.13 0.12
C HIS A 220 3.05 -10.73 0.69
N PRO A 221 2.41 -9.64 0.25
CA PRO A 221 2.64 -8.32 0.84
C PRO A 221 2.00 -8.19 2.23
N GLY A 222 2.11 -6.99 2.84
CA GLY A 222 1.52 -6.72 4.15
C GLY A 222 0.01 -7.02 4.19
N PRO A 223 -0.50 -7.62 5.29
CA PRO A 223 -1.85 -8.18 5.35
C PRO A 223 -2.92 -7.08 5.46
N LEU A 224 -3.52 -6.66 4.36
CA LEU A 224 -4.60 -5.68 4.37
C LEU A 224 -5.86 -6.22 5.06
N ASN A 225 -6.21 -7.48 4.79
CA ASN A 225 -7.43 -8.13 5.33
C ASN A 225 -7.28 -8.60 6.79
N ASP A 226 -6.05 -8.67 7.35
CA ASP A 226 -5.84 -8.89 8.79
C ASP A 226 -5.71 -7.52 9.50
N LEU A 227 -6.85 -6.85 9.71
CA LEU A 227 -6.88 -5.55 10.38
C LEU A 227 -6.19 -5.53 11.75
N PRO A 228 -6.28 -6.57 12.61
CA PRO A 228 -5.50 -6.66 13.84
C PRO A 228 -3.99 -6.63 13.62
N ALA A 229 -3.46 -7.40 12.66
CA ALA A 229 -2.02 -7.41 12.35
C ALA A 229 -1.56 -6.07 11.76
N ALA A 230 -2.29 -5.53 10.79
CA ALA A 230 -2.04 -4.22 10.20
C ALA A 230 -2.03 -3.11 11.26
N ARG A 231 -3.01 -3.10 12.17
CA ARG A 231 -3.07 -2.17 13.30
C ARG A 231 -1.83 -2.25 14.19
N ARG A 232 -1.37 -3.46 14.52
CA ARG A 232 -0.14 -3.65 15.33
C ARG A 232 1.08 -3.09 14.62
N LEU A 233 1.20 -3.33 13.32
CA LEU A 233 2.32 -2.84 12.51
C LEU A 233 2.34 -1.32 12.45
N ILE A 234 1.19 -0.68 12.16
CA ILE A 234 1.05 0.78 12.11
C ILE A 234 1.40 1.42 13.47
N ARG A 235 0.93 0.86 14.58
CA ARG A 235 1.29 1.35 15.92
C ARG A 235 2.80 1.24 16.22
N ARG A 236 3.45 0.16 15.75
CA ARG A 236 4.91 0.03 15.88
C ARG A 236 5.65 1.07 15.06
N ALA A 237 5.14 1.42 13.87
CA ALA A 237 5.70 2.48 13.03
C ALA A 237 5.54 3.86 13.70
N ALA A 238 4.35 4.16 14.22
CA ALA A 238 4.07 5.41 14.93
C ALA A 238 4.92 5.61 16.21
N ALA A 239 5.40 4.52 16.81
CA ALA A 239 6.34 4.60 17.93
C ALA A 239 7.80 4.84 17.50
N LYS A 240 8.12 4.74 16.19
CA LYS A 240 9.50 4.83 15.66
C LYS A 240 9.74 6.04 14.78
N ALA A 241 8.69 6.68 14.31
CA ALA A 241 8.73 7.77 13.33
C ALA A 241 7.88 8.95 13.79
N ASP A 242 8.14 10.10 13.21
CA ASP A 242 7.39 11.33 13.47
C ASP A 242 6.08 11.37 12.68
N LEU A 243 6.08 10.75 11.49
CA LEU A 243 4.91 10.59 10.61
C LEU A 243 4.83 9.16 10.09
N VAL A 244 3.61 8.72 9.79
CA VAL A 244 3.32 7.38 9.23
C VAL A 244 2.49 7.52 7.97
N VAL A 245 2.97 6.96 6.86
CA VAL A 245 2.27 6.85 5.58
C VAL A 245 1.95 5.39 5.32
N CYS A 246 0.67 5.10 5.11
CA CYS A 246 0.21 3.78 4.70
C CYS A 246 -0.12 3.79 3.20
N ALA A 247 0.58 2.98 2.42
CA ALA A 247 0.24 2.67 1.05
C ALA A 247 -0.67 1.44 1.02
N ILE A 248 -1.75 1.50 0.26
CA ILE A 248 -2.66 0.38 0.05
C ILE A 248 -2.83 0.10 -1.44
N HIS A 249 -2.82 -1.18 -1.80
CA HIS A 249 -3.23 -1.64 -3.12
C HIS A 249 -4.45 -2.54 -2.95
N ALA A 250 -5.66 -1.96 -3.13
CA ALA A 250 -6.90 -2.59 -2.73
C ALA A 250 -8.11 -2.06 -3.50
N GLY A 251 -9.18 -2.84 -3.51
CA GLY A 251 -10.42 -2.53 -4.20
C GLY A 251 -10.55 -3.23 -5.55
N ALA A 252 -11.77 -3.33 -6.07
CA ALA A 252 -12.09 -3.85 -7.38
C ALA A 252 -11.49 -2.96 -8.49
N GLU A 253 -11.30 -3.53 -9.68
CA GLU A 253 -10.61 -2.87 -10.78
C GLU A 253 -11.55 -2.40 -11.89
N GLY A 254 -11.09 -1.38 -12.63
CA GLY A 254 -11.69 -0.91 -13.86
C GLY A 254 -12.81 0.12 -13.69
N THR A 255 -13.45 0.48 -14.80
CA THR A 255 -14.43 1.57 -14.85
C THR A 255 -15.67 1.34 -14.00
N ALA A 256 -16.05 0.10 -13.74
CA ALA A 256 -17.15 -0.25 -12.85
C ALA A 256 -16.82 -0.04 -11.37
N ALA A 257 -15.55 0.12 -11.04
CA ALA A 257 -15.02 0.26 -9.67
C ALA A 257 -14.65 1.71 -9.30
N LEU A 258 -15.13 2.70 -10.05
CA LEU A 258 -14.91 4.13 -9.77
C LEU A 258 -15.38 4.54 -8.37
N HIS A 259 -16.52 4.00 -7.95
CA HIS A 259 -17.18 4.39 -6.69
C HIS A 259 -16.76 3.51 -5.52
N LEU A 260 -16.62 4.14 -4.36
CA LEU A 260 -16.45 3.42 -3.09
C LEU A 260 -17.77 2.75 -2.70
N THR A 261 -17.68 1.50 -2.24
CA THR A 261 -18.86 0.71 -1.88
C THR A 261 -19.17 0.75 -0.38
N GLY A 262 -18.21 1.18 0.44
CA GLY A 262 -18.27 1.10 1.91
C GLY A 262 -18.15 -0.33 2.46
N GLY A 263 -18.05 -1.33 1.59
CA GLY A 263 -17.98 -2.76 1.91
C GLY A 263 -16.74 -3.46 1.37
N ASP A 264 -16.72 -4.79 1.53
CA ASP A 264 -15.68 -5.63 0.93
C ASP A 264 -15.88 -5.65 -0.59
N GLU A 265 -14.77 -5.52 -1.31
CA GLU A 265 -14.75 -5.51 -2.76
C GLU A 265 -14.13 -6.80 -3.30
N THR A 266 -14.59 -7.25 -4.45
CA THR A 266 -14.09 -8.44 -5.14
C THR A 266 -13.84 -8.16 -6.61
N TYR A 267 -12.81 -8.78 -7.19
CA TYR A 267 -12.52 -8.68 -8.61
C TYR A 267 -12.01 -10.03 -9.14
N LEU A 268 -12.58 -10.53 -10.23
CA LEU A 268 -12.29 -11.85 -10.83
C LEU A 268 -12.30 -13.01 -9.81
N GLY A 269 -13.15 -12.91 -8.78
CA GLY A 269 -13.26 -13.91 -7.72
C GLY A 269 -12.21 -13.81 -6.61
N GLU A 270 -11.34 -12.82 -6.66
CA GLU A 270 -10.39 -12.50 -5.59
C GLU A 270 -10.99 -11.49 -4.61
N ASP A 271 -10.70 -11.69 -3.32
CA ASP A 271 -10.98 -10.71 -2.27
C ASP A 271 -10.01 -9.54 -2.42
N ARG A 272 -10.55 -8.34 -2.70
CA ARG A 272 -9.78 -7.10 -2.89
C ARG A 272 -9.82 -6.18 -1.66
N GLY A 273 -10.37 -6.69 -0.54
CA GLY A 273 -10.46 -6.01 0.74
C GLY A 273 -11.51 -4.93 0.82
N ASN A 274 -11.49 -4.22 1.96
CA ASN A 274 -12.33 -3.05 2.21
C ASN A 274 -11.46 -1.81 2.38
N PRO A 275 -11.28 -1.00 1.32
CA PRO A 275 -10.39 0.17 1.37
C PRO A 275 -10.79 1.20 2.44
N GLU A 276 -12.10 1.46 2.64
CA GLU A 276 -12.57 2.44 3.63
C GLU A 276 -12.35 1.94 5.07
N ALA A 277 -12.74 0.70 5.36
CA ALA A 277 -12.55 0.12 6.69
C ALA A 277 -11.06 0.08 7.08
N PHE A 278 -10.19 -0.32 6.12
CA PHE A 278 -8.74 -0.33 6.32
C PHE A 278 -8.20 1.09 6.58
N ALA A 279 -8.51 2.06 5.72
CA ALA A 279 -7.98 3.41 5.83
C ALA A 279 -8.41 4.09 7.15
N HIS A 280 -9.67 3.94 7.55
CA HIS A 280 -10.16 4.45 8.84
C HIS A 280 -9.48 3.75 10.03
N MET A 281 -9.24 2.44 9.95
CA MET A 281 -8.48 1.70 10.97
C MET A 281 -7.03 2.20 11.02
N ALA A 282 -6.39 2.41 9.86
CA ALA A 282 -5.02 2.88 9.77
C ALA A 282 -4.84 4.26 10.43
N VAL A 283 -5.71 5.22 10.13
CA VAL A 283 -5.70 6.54 10.78
C VAL A 283 -5.92 6.43 12.29
N LYS A 284 -6.86 5.59 12.74
CA LYS A 284 -7.07 5.33 14.19
C LYS A 284 -5.87 4.65 14.86
N ALA A 285 -5.04 3.96 14.10
CA ALA A 285 -3.84 3.28 14.57
C ALA A 285 -2.60 4.19 14.60
N GLY A 286 -2.64 5.35 13.94
CA GLY A 286 -1.56 6.33 13.92
C GLY A 286 -1.02 6.65 12.52
N ALA A 287 -1.71 6.27 11.45
CA ALA A 287 -1.36 6.73 10.11
C ALA A 287 -1.73 8.21 9.93
N ASP A 288 -0.83 8.98 9.32
CA ASP A 288 -0.98 10.42 9.04
C ASP A 288 -1.39 10.70 7.60
N LEU A 289 -1.15 9.74 6.70
CA LEU A 289 -1.56 9.78 5.31
C LEU A 289 -1.85 8.35 4.84
N VAL A 290 -2.91 8.18 4.04
CA VAL A 290 -3.20 6.91 3.34
C VAL A 290 -3.20 7.17 1.85
N LEU A 291 -2.42 6.38 1.09
CA LEU A 291 -2.26 6.47 -0.36
C LEU A 291 -2.72 5.17 -0.99
N GLY A 292 -3.80 5.23 -1.77
CA GLY A 292 -4.42 4.08 -2.42
C GLY A 292 -4.04 3.93 -3.89
N SER A 293 -3.97 2.68 -4.32
CA SER A 293 -3.79 2.19 -5.69
C SER A 293 -4.53 0.85 -5.88
N GLY A 294 -4.51 0.28 -7.07
CA GLY A 294 -5.09 -1.03 -7.39
C GLY A 294 -6.39 -1.02 -8.19
N PRO A 295 -7.32 -0.07 -8.02
CA PRO A 295 -8.51 0.00 -8.87
C PRO A 295 -8.26 0.39 -10.33
N HIS A 296 -7.07 0.86 -10.68
CA HIS A 296 -6.68 1.38 -11.99
C HIS A 296 -7.52 2.57 -12.49
N VAL A 297 -8.33 3.14 -11.61
CA VAL A 297 -9.13 4.35 -11.79
C VAL A 297 -8.96 5.26 -10.60
N LEU A 298 -9.16 6.56 -10.80
CA LEU A 298 -9.21 7.52 -9.70
C LEU A 298 -10.43 7.26 -8.82
N ARG A 299 -10.27 7.43 -7.51
CA ARG A 299 -11.36 7.40 -6.53
C ARG A 299 -11.40 8.67 -5.69
N GLY A 300 -12.45 8.81 -4.90
CA GLY A 300 -12.63 9.93 -3.99
C GLY A 300 -11.53 10.01 -2.92
N MET A 301 -11.44 11.18 -2.28
CA MET A 301 -10.56 11.46 -1.15
C MET A 301 -11.34 12.07 0.00
N GLU A 302 -10.90 11.82 1.23
CA GLU A 302 -11.48 12.46 2.41
C GLU A 302 -10.42 12.95 3.39
N VAL A 303 -10.82 13.86 4.29
CA VAL A 303 -10.04 14.22 5.47
C VAL A 303 -10.69 13.61 6.70
N TYR A 304 -10.19 12.46 7.13
CA TYR A 304 -10.68 11.75 8.29
C TYR A 304 -9.81 12.03 9.52
N ARG A 305 -10.41 12.58 10.60
CA ARG A 305 -9.68 12.96 11.83
C ARG A 305 -8.49 13.87 11.58
N GLY A 306 -8.56 14.74 10.56
CA GLY A 306 -7.49 15.64 10.18
C GLY A 306 -6.38 15.00 9.33
N ARG A 307 -6.54 13.76 8.88
CA ARG A 307 -5.62 13.01 8.03
C ARG A 307 -6.21 12.84 6.63
N LEU A 308 -5.40 13.02 5.60
CA LEU A 308 -5.85 12.82 4.23
C LEU A 308 -5.84 11.32 3.90
N ILE A 309 -6.90 10.85 3.28
CA ILE A 309 -7.03 9.52 2.68
C ILE A 309 -7.32 9.71 1.20
N ALA A 310 -6.44 9.21 0.33
CA ALA A 310 -6.66 9.08 -1.10
C ALA A 310 -6.95 7.60 -1.40
N TYR A 311 -8.16 7.26 -1.83
CA TYR A 311 -8.58 5.86 -1.98
C TYR A 311 -8.04 5.18 -3.23
N SER A 312 -7.77 5.93 -4.30
CA SER A 312 -7.00 5.48 -5.45
C SER A 312 -6.48 6.68 -6.24
N LEU A 313 -5.20 6.63 -6.60
CA LEU A 313 -4.54 7.61 -7.46
C LEU A 313 -4.56 7.19 -8.93
N GLY A 314 -5.20 6.06 -9.27
CA GLY A 314 -5.31 5.53 -10.63
C GLY A 314 -3.99 5.05 -11.21
N ASN A 315 -3.95 4.88 -12.53
CA ASN A 315 -2.75 4.54 -13.27
C ASN A 315 -1.88 5.78 -13.45
N PHE A 316 -0.57 5.68 -13.18
CA PHE A 316 0.34 6.81 -13.44
C PHE A 316 1.20 6.60 -14.68
N ALA A 317 1.76 5.43 -14.88
CA ALA A 317 2.59 5.09 -16.04
C ALA A 317 2.42 3.59 -16.36
N GLY A 318 2.18 3.24 -17.64
CA GLY A 318 1.89 1.85 -17.96
C GLY A 318 2.13 1.53 -19.43
N TYR A 319 3.41 1.46 -19.85
CA TYR A 319 3.79 1.25 -21.25
C TYR A 319 3.16 -0.02 -21.84
N HIS A 320 2.11 0.15 -22.66
CA HIS A 320 1.27 -0.90 -23.25
C HIS A 320 0.59 -1.86 -22.25
N ASN A 321 0.57 -1.55 -20.95
CA ASN A 321 0.02 -2.46 -19.95
C ASN A 321 -1.37 -2.05 -19.45
N PHE A 322 -1.75 -0.78 -19.60
CA PHE A 322 -3.06 -0.28 -19.17
C PHE A 322 -3.93 0.13 -20.34
N SER A 323 -5.24 -0.03 -20.19
CA SER A 323 -6.20 0.63 -21.07
C SER A 323 -6.18 2.14 -20.82
N LEU A 324 -6.31 2.92 -21.91
CA LEU A 324 -6.33 4.38 -21.84
C LEU A 324 -7.74 4.94 -22.12
N GLU A 325 -8.75 4.08 -22.22
CA GLU A 325 -10.10 4.49 -22.56
C GLU A 325 -10.79 5.23 -21.40
N GLY A 326 -11.31 6.41 -21.69
CA GLY A 326 -12.06 7.21 -20.72
C GLY A 326 -11.28 7.46 -19.44
N VAL A 327 -11.88 7.13 -18.31
CA VAL A 327 -11.30 7.37 -16.97
C VAL A 327 -10.08 6.51 -16.64
N LEU A 328 -9.81 5.44 -17.39
CA LEU A 328 -8.60 4.61 -17.22
C LEU A 328 -7.34 5.34 -17.68
N GLY A 329 -7.48 6.34 -18.57
CA GLY A 329 -6.40 7.22 -19.01
C GLY A 329 -6.22 8.47 -18.13
N GLU A 330 -7.07 8.68 -17.13
CA GLU A 330 -6.98 9.81 -16.21
C GLU A 330 -6.16 9.47 -14.96
N SER A 331 -5.27 10.36 -14.58
CA SER A 331 -4.37 10.19 -13.42
C SER A 331 -4.11 11.52 -12.72
N VAL A 332 -3.49 11.46 -11.56
CA VAL A 332 -3.09 12.67 -10.81
C VAL A 332 -1.71 12.50 -10.17
N VAL A 333 -1.02 13.62 -10.00
CA VAL A 333 0.02 13.75 -8.97
C VAL A 333 -0.63 14.46 -7.78
N LEU A 334 -0.70 13.78 -6.64
CA LEU A 334 -1.13 14.36 -5.37
C LEU A 334 0.06 14.99 -4.66
N HIS A 335 -0.01 16.28 -4.36
CA HIS A 335 0.89 16.92 -3.40
C HIS A 335 0.15 17.07 -2.07
N ALA A 336 0.60 16.37 -1.03
CA ALA A 336 0.04 16.45 0.31
C ALA A 336 1.07 17.04 1.28
N THR A 337 0.75 18.18 1.88
CA THR A 337 1.58 18.82 2.91
C THR A 337 1.05 18.45 4.28
N LEU A 338 1.91 17.83 5.09
CA LEU A 338 1.64 17.41 6.46
C LEU A 338 2.38 18.29 7.46
N ALA A 339 1.74 18.60 8.58
CA ALA A 339 2.38 19.24 9.71
C ALA A 339 3.12 18.22 10.60
N ALA A 340 3.94 18.68 11.51
CA ALA A 340 4.68 17.86 12.45
C ALA A 340 3.78 16.99 13.37
N ASP A 341 2.53 17.41 13.61
CA ASP A 341 1.53 16.62 14.32
C ASP A 341 0.76 15.63 13.42
N GLY A 342 1.22 15.46 12.17
CA GLY A 342 0.65 14.59 11.16
C GLY A 342 -0.64 15.10 10.52
N ARG A 343 -1.14 16.29 10.89
CA ARG A 343 -2.36 16.84 10.27
C ARG A 343 -2.11 17.26 8.85
N PHE A 344 -3.04 16.92 7.97
CA PHE A 344 -3.08 17.45 6.62
C PHE A 344 -3.30 18.97 6.65
N ARG A 345 -2.38 19.74 6.09
CA ARG A 345 -2.40 21.20 6.03
C ARG A 345 -2.97 21.73 4.74
N SER A 346 -2.42 21.27 3.64
CA SER A 346 -2.82 21.67 2.29
C SER A 346 -2.48 20.58 1.29
N GLY A 347 -3.12 20.61 0.13
CA GLY A 347 -2.79 19.70 -0.96
C GLY A 347 -3.23 20.24 -2.30
N ARG A 348 -2.69 19.62 -3.34
CA ARG A 348 -2.99 19.92 -4.72
C ARG A 348 -3.00 18.64 -5.55
N LEU A 349 -3.91 18.55 -6.49
CA LEU A 349 -3.92 17.55 -7.55
C LEU A 349 -3.45 18.20 -8.85
N THR A 350 -2.38 17.70 -9.43
CA THR A 350 -1.99 18.00 -10.80
C THR A 350 -2.58 16.92 -11.68
N SER A 351 -3.49 17.29 -12.58
CA SER A 351 -4.07 16.34 -13.53
C SER A 351 -3.03 15.81 -14.49
N VAL A 352 -3.10 14.53 -14.77
CA VAL A 352 -2.23 13.77 -15.67
C VAL A 352 -3.09 12.97 -16.62
N ARG A 353 -2.68 12.88 -17.87
CA ARG A 353 -3.29 12.02 -18.88
C ARG A 353 -2.27 11.03 -19.38
N LEU A 354 -2.69 9.79 -19.54
CA LEU A 354 -1.90 8.76 -20.22
C LEU A 354 -2.15 8.85 -21.73
N VAL A 355 -1.08 8.96 -22.51
CA VAL A 355 -1.16 9.12 -23.97
C VAL A 355 -0.32 8.08 -24.71
N GLY A 356 -0.65 7.81 -25.97
CA GLY A 356 0.10 6.90 -26.84
C GLY A 356 0.20 5.49 -26.23
N ALA A 357 1.40 5.07 -25.86
CA ALA A 357 1.65 3.78 -25.22
C ALA A 357 1.47 3.82 -23.68
N GLY A 358 0.70 4.75 -23.13
CA GLY A 358 0.50 4.90 -21.70
C GLY A 358 1.51 5.85 -21.03
N GLN A 359 2.14 6.74 -21.80
CA GLN A 359 3.05 7.76 -21.30
C GLN A 359 2.28 8.79 -20.45
N PRO A 360 2.72 9.09 -19.23
CA PRO A 360 2.12 10.15 -18.43
C PRO A 360 2.55 11.53 -18.94
N VAL A 361 1.58 12.42 -19.12
CA VAL A 361 1.83 13.83 -19.44
C VAL A 361 0.95 14.74 -18.60
N PRO A 362 1.41 15.95 -18.23
CA PRO A 362 0.57 16.93 -17.54
C PRO A 362 -0.68 17.26 -18.39
N ASP A 363 -1.84 17.30 -17.75
CA ASP A 363 -3.10 17.69 -18.38
C ASP A 363 -3.60 19.03 -17.83
N SER A 364 -3.54 20.07 -18.68
CA SER A 364 -3.98 21.42 -18.30
C SER A 364 -5.50 21.58 -18.24
N SER A 365 -6.27 20.60 -18.71
CA SER A 365 -7.75 20.65 -18.65
C SER A 365 -8.26 20.56 -17.20
N GLY A 366 -7.51 19.91 -16.31
CA GLY A 366 -7.91 19.69 -14.94
C GLY A 366 -8.97 18.58 -14.78
N ALA A 367 -9.24 17.78 -15.83
CA ALA A 367 -10.31 16.77 -15.83
C ALA A 367 -10.16 15.74 -14.73
N ALA A 368 -8.97 15.19 -14.55
CA ALA A 368 -8.69 14.18 -13.50
C ALA A 368 -8.91 14.74 -12.08
N ALA A 369 -8.47 15.97 -11.80
CA ALA A 369 -8.72 16.61 -10.51
C ALA A 369 -10.21 16.90 -10.28
N ALA A 370 -10.94 17.31 -11.32
CA ALA A 370 -12.39 17.50 -11.25
C ALA A 370 -13.13 16.18 -10.98
N LEU A 371 -12.71 15.09 -11.62
CA LEU A 371 -13.24 13.73 -11.39
C LEU A 371 -13.06 13.31 -9.92
N VAL A 372 -11.86 13.45 -9.35
CA VAL A 372 -11.64 13.18 -7.92
C VAL A 372 -12.57 14.00 -7.04
N GLY A 373 -12.76 15.29 -7.34
CA GLY A 373 -13.68 16.15 -6.59
C GLY A 373 -15.15 15.71 -6.70
N GLN A 374 -15.57 15.22 -7.86
CA GLN A 374 -16.91 14.65 -8.05
C GLN A 374 -17.09 13.38 -7.23
N LEU A 375 -16.17 12.41 -7.35
CA LEU A 375 -16.20 11.13 -6.62
C LEU A 375 -16.18 11.36 -5.11
N SER A 376 -15.33 12.28 -4.63
CA SER A 376 -15.27 12.63 -3.20
C SER A 376 -16.62 13.11 -2.67
N ARG A 377 -17.34 13.94 -3.42
CA ARG A 377 -18.68 14.41 -3.01
C ARG A 377 -19.73 13.32 -3.09
N THR A 378 -19.70 12.52 -4.16
CA THR A 378 -20.71 11.49 -4.42
C THR A 378 -20.63 10.36 -3.39
N ASP A 379 -19.41 9.85 -3.14
CA ASP A 379 -19.21 8.63 -2.35
C ASP A 379 -19.09 8.93 -0.84
N LEU A 380 -18.51 10.08 -0.50
CA LEU A 380 -18.11 10.41 0.87
C LEU A 380 -18.92 11.55 1.49
N GLY A 381 -19.75 12.23 0.68
CA GLY A 381 -20.63 13.31 1.15
C GLY A 381 -19.84 14.44 1.85
N ALA A 382 -20.25 14.77 3.07
CA ALA A 382 -19.60 15.83 3.86
C ALA A 382 -18.16 15.51 4.30
N ARG A 383 -17.73 14.24 4.27
CA ARG A 383 -16.35 13.84 4.58
C ARG A 383 -15.41 14.03 3.39
N GLY A 384 -15.97 14.03 2.18
CA GLY A 384 -15.22 14.15 0.94
C GLY A 384 -14.58 15.53 0.77
N VAL A 385 -13.38 15.55 0.22
CA VAL A 385 -12.70 16.80 -0.10
C VAL A 385 -13.38 17.52 -1.27
N ARG A 386 -13.27 18.84 -1.31
CA ARG A 386 -13.62 19.66 -2.47
C ARG A 386 -12.33 19.97 -3.25
N ILE A 387 -12.43 19.97 -4.55
CA ILE A 387 -11.30 20.37 -5.41
C ILE A 387 -11.65 21.73 -6.02
N GLY A 388 -10.87 22.73 -5.64
CA GLY A 388 -10.98 24.09 -6.15
C GLY A 388 -10.15 24.33 -7.41
N PRO A 389 -10.15 25.57 -7.91
CA PRO A 389 -9.35 25.97 -9.07
C PRO A 389 -7.88 25.57 -8.94
N GLY A 390 -7.27 25.12 -10.03
CA GLY A 390 -5.88 24.67 -10.05
C GLY A 390 -5.61 23.40 -9.26
N GLY A 391 -6.66 22.60 -8.96
CA GLY A 391 -6.55 21.32 -8.26
C GLY A 391 -6.33 21.46 -6.73
N ILE A 392 -6.57 22.62 -6.13
CA ILE A 392 -6.38 22.83 -4.69
C ILE A 392 -7.38 22.02 -3.89
N ILE A 393 -6.87 21.20 -2.95
CA ILE A 393 -7.69 20.39 -2.06
C ILE A 393 -8.22 21.27 -0.91
N GLN A 394 -9.53 21.32 -0.78
CA GLN A 394 -10.28 22.04 0.26
C GLN A 394 -11.02 21.02 1.14
N ARG A 395 -11.14 21.33 2.43
CA ARG A 395 -11.87 20.51 3.42
C ARG A 395 -13.36 20.81 3.38
#